data_ae09aeef7b7d3563bd96c394d6fb24aa
#
_entry.id   ae09aeef7b7d3563bd96c394d6fb24aa
#
_cell.length_a   1.000
_cell.length_b   1.000
_cell.length_c   1.000
_cell.angle_alpha   90.00
_cell.angle_beta   90.00
_cell.angle_gamma   90.00
#
_symmetry.space_group_name_H-M   'P 1'
#
loop_
_entity.id
_entity.type
_entity.pdbx_description
1 polymer ?
#
loop_
_entity_poly.entity_id
_entity_poly.type
_entity_poly.pdbx_seq_one_letter_code
_entity_poly.pdbx_strand_id
1 'polypeptide(L)'
;MIPALLLAASVAACPLPSEQRMIEAQLFFGRDVEDRTLVGDAQWSDFTATVIAKTFPDGFTVTDGDGEWRDPKSGKVVHEPSKILLVAAKPSAVLTSKLQTVMDAYKTRFHQQSVGVITREVCAAF
;
A
#
# COMPACT_ATOMS: atom_id res chain seq x y z
N MET A 1 4.80 47.32 17.21
CA MET A 1 4.61 45.85 17.28
C MET A 1 3.46 45.47 16.39
N ILE A 2 3.70 44.73 15.32
CA ILE A 2 2.66 44.20 14.45
C ILE A 2 2.29 42.85 15.01
N PRO A 3 1.04 42.55 15.41
CA PRO A 3 0.68 41.22 15.84
C PRO A 3 0.77 40.28 14.65
N ALA A 4 1.56 39.22 14.80
CA ALA A 4 1.59 38.14 13.83
C ALA A 4 0.23 37.45 13.82
N LEU A 5 -0.51 37.63 12.72
CA LEU A 5 -1.77 36.93 12.48
C LEU A 5 -1.40 35.47 12.20
N LEU A 6 -1.52 34.61 13.20
CA LEU A 6 -1.46 33.17 13.01
C LEU A 6 -2.70 32.77 12.20
N LEU A 7 -2.55 32.61 10.88
CA LEU A 7 -3.54 31.93 10.06
C LEU A 7 -3.55 30.46 10.51
N ALA A 8 -4.49 30.10 11.35
CA ALA A 8 -4.79 28.70 11.59
C ALA A 8 -5.39 28.12 10.30
N ALA A 9 -4.63 27.28 9.59
CA ALA A 9 -5.16 26.52 8.49
C ALA A 9 -6.25 25.58 9.04
N SER A 10 -7.51 25.88 8.77
CA SER A 10 -8.61 25.01 9.13
C SER A 10 -8.59 23.78 8.23
N VAL A 11 -8.47 22.60 8.83
CA VAL A 11 -8.61 21.31 8.15
C VAL A 11 -10.09 21.14 7.80
N ALA A 12 -10.41 20.96 6.51
CA ALA A 12 -11.79 20.75 6.07
C ALA A 12 -12.41 19.52 6.74
N ALA A 13 -13.67 19.64 7.18
CA ALA A 13 -14.43 18.52 7.74
C ALA A 13 -14.73 17.47 6.67
N CYS A 14 -14.88 16.21 7.09
CA CYS A 14 -15.32 15.15 6.18
C CYS A 14 -16.77 15.35 5.74
N PRO A 15 -17.13 14.99 4.49
CA PRO A 15 -18.47 15.21 3.94
C PRO A 15 -19.59 14.50 4.71
N LEU A 16 -19.32 13.27 5.20
CA LEU A 16 -20.32 12.48 5.91
C LEU A 16 -20.03 12.47 7.42
N PRO A 17 -21.08 12.53 8.27
CA PRO A 17 -20.89 12.53 9.73
C PRO A 17 -20.19 11.29 10.29
N SER A 18 -20.35 10.15 9.62
CA SER A 18 -19.73 8.87 10.03
C SER A 18 -18.27 8.76 9.61
N GLU A 19 -17.80 9.64 8.74
CA GLU A 19 -16.41 9.59 8.27
C GLU A 19 -15.43 10.15 9.28
N GLN A 20 -14.23 9.60 9.24
CA GLN A 20 -13.07 10.06 9.98
C GLN A 20 -11.90 10.28 9.02
N ARG A 21 -10.96 11.11 9.41
CA ARG A 21 -9.71 11.24 8.68
C ARG A 21 -8.86 9.99 8.88
N MET A 22 -8.50 9.38 7.77
CA MET A 22 -7.69 8.17 7.73
C MET A 22 -6.56 8.33 6.72
N ILE A 23 -5.63 7.40 6.75
CA ILE A 23 -4.64 7.20 5.69
C ILE A 23 -5.12 6.05 4.82
N GLU A 24 -5.28 6.29 3.54
CA GLU A 24 -5.40 5.25 2.53
C GLU A 24 -3.99 4.90 2.05
N ALA A 25 -3.65 3.63 2.08
CA ALA A 25 -2.43 3.10 1.50
C ALA A 25 -2.76 2.10 0.40
N GLN A 26 -2.10 2.25 -0.75
CA GLN A 26 -2.13 1.28 -1.82
C GLN A 26 -0.73 0.71 -2.01
N LEU A 27 -0.60 -0.61 -1.93
CA LEU A 27 0.65 -1.33 -2.13
C LEU A 27 0.56 -2.14 -3.42
N PHE A 28 1.61 -2.06 -4.21
CA PHE A 28 1.69 -2.69 -5.54
C PHE A 28 2.71 -3.82 -5.49
N PHE A 29 2.21 -5.05 -5.55
CA PHE A 29 3.03 -6.27 -5.49
C PHE A 29 3.16 -6.85 -6.90
N GLY A 30 4.32 -6.66 -7.53
CA GLY A 30 4.64 -7.35 -8.77
C GLY A 30 4.76 -8.86 -8.54
N ARG A 31 4.32 -9.65 -9.50
CA ARG A 31 4.31 -11.11 -9.38
C ARG A 31 5.44 -11.79 -10.14
N ASP A 32 6.24 -11.06 -10.89
CA ASP A 32 7.41 -11.63 -11.56
C ASP A 32 8.56 -11.81 -10.57
N VAL A 33 9.11 -13.02 -10.54
CA VAL A 33 10.34 -13.34 -9.81
C VAL A 33 11.53 -13.24 -10.76
N GLU A 34 12.74 -12.99 -10.24
CA GLU A 34 13.97 -12.79 -11.04
C GLU A 34 14.24 -13.87 -12.09
N ASP A 35 13.85 -15.12 -11.83
CA ASP A 35 13.98 -16.23 -12.76
C ASP A 35 12.80 -16.39 -13.73
N ARG A 36 11.94 -15.37 -13.79
CA ARG A 36 10.72 -15.31 -14.59
C ARG A 36 9.61 -16.29 -14.18
N THR A 37 9.70 -16.89 -13.03
CA THR A 37 8.55 -17.57 -12.45
C THR A 37 7.61 -16.54 -11.82
N LEU A 38 6.30 -16.77 -11.94
CA LEU A 38 5.33 -15.92 -11.29
C LEU A 38 5.11 -16.34 -9.85
N VAL A 39 4.83 -15.36 -8.98
CA VAL A 39 4.21 -15.65 -7.69
C VAL A 39 2.82 -16.21 -7.99
N GLY A 40 2.62 -17.49 -7.75
CA GLY A 40 1.37 -18.18 -8.06
C GLY A 40 0.23 -17.80 -7.10
N ASP A 41 -0.99 -18.17 -7.48
CA ASP A 41 -2.18 -17.85 -6.67
C ASP A 41 -2.12 -18.50 -5.28
N ALA A 42 -1.63 -19.73 -5.18
CA ALA A 42 -1.46 -20.40 -3.89
C ALA A 42 -0.42 -19.70 -3.00
N GLN A 43 0.69 -19.26 -3.57
CA GLN A 43 1.72 -18.51 -2.85
C GLN A 43 1.21 -17.16 -2.37
N TRP A 44 0.46 -16.44 -3.22
CA TRP A 44 -0.17 -15.19 -2.84
C TRP A 44 -1.21 -15.39 -1.75
N SER A 45 -2.05 -16.43 -1.87
CA SER A 45 -3.06 -16.75 -0.87
C SER A 45 -2.42 -17.06 0.49
N ASP A 46 -1.33 -17.80 0.50
CA ASP A 46 -0.57 -18.08 1.73
C ASP A 46 0.04 -16.80 2.32
N PHE A 47 0.64 -15.96 1.50
CA PHE A 47 1.17 -14.66 1.94
C PHE A 47 0.07 -13.77 2.53
N THR A 48 -1.09 -13.74 1.89
CA THR A 48 -2.24 -12.99 2.39
C THR A 48 -2.67 -13.49 3.76
N ALA A 49 -2.80 -14.80 3.93
CA ALA A 49 -3.26 -15.40 5.18
C ALA A 49 -2.23 -15.28 6.32
N THR A 50 -0.94 -15.43 6.01
CA THR A 50 0.10 -15.51 7.04
C THR A 50 0.74 -14.16 7.37
N VAL A 51 0.70 -13.19 6.46
CA VAL A 51 1.32 -11.87 6.64
C VAL A 51 0.29 -10.74 6.64
N ILE A 52 -0.45 -10.58 5.54
CA ILE A 52 -1.33 -9.42 5.38
C ILE A 52 -2.47 -9.43 6.40
N ALA A 53 -3.18 -10.55 6.52
CA ALA A 53 -4.32 -10.66 7.43
C ALA A 53 -3.92 -10.54 8.90
N LYS A 54 -2.72 -10.98 9.26
CA LYS A 54 -2.20 -10.82 10.61
C LYS A 54 -1.75 -9.39 10.91
N THR A 55 -1.27 -8.68 9.90
CA THR A 55 -0.81 -7.30 10.03
C THR A 55 -1.99 -6.33 10.03
N PHE A 56 -3.00 -6.58 9.20
CA PHE A 56 -4.21 -5.77 9.06
C PHE A 56 -5.47 -6.57 9.38
N PRO A 57 -5.65 -6.95 10.66
CA PRO A 57 -6.78 -7.82 11.06
C PRO A 57 -8.14 -7.14 10.94
N ASP A 58 -8.18 -5.81 10.90
CA ASP A 58 -9.44 -5.05 10.79
C ASP A 58 -9.98 -4.98 9.36
N GLY A 59 -9.17 -5.33 8.38
CA GLY A 59 -9.63 -5.45 7.01
C GLY A 59 -8.69 -4.83 5.98
N PHE A 60 -8.84 -5.31 4.78
CA PHE A 60 -8.12 -4.84 3.59
C PHE A 60 -8.85 -5.35 2.35
N THR A 61 -8.53 -4.76 1.20
CA THR A 61 -9.05 -5.21 -0.09
C THR A 61 -7.88 -5.50 -1.03
N VAL A 62 -7.97 -6.57 -1.78
CA VAL A 62 -6.98 -6.92 -2.81
C VAL A 62 -7.66 -6.94 -4.16
N THR A 63 -7.03 -6.31 -5.14
CA THR A 63 -7.43 -6.36 -6.55
C THR A 63 -6.27 -6.82 -7.41
N ASP A 64 -6.58 -7.33 -8.59
CA ASP A 64 -5.58 -7.64 -9.61
C ASP A 64 -5.32 -6.41 -10.48
N GLY A 65 -4.08 -6.28 -10.96
CA GLY A 65 -3.68 -5.24 -11.87
C GLY A 65 -2.73 -5.75 -12.94
N ASP A 66 -2.70 -5.03 -14.05
CA ASP A 66 -1.75 -5.23 -15.14
C ASP A 66 -0.74 -4.10 -15.09
N GLY A 67 0.48 -4.41 -14.69
CA GLY A 67 1.55 -3.42 -14.53
C GLY A 67 2.45 -3.35 -15.76
N GLU A 68 2.92 -2.16 -16.02
CA GLU A 68 4.02 -1.91 -16.96
C GLU A 68 5.05 -1.01 -16.29
N TRP A 69 6.30 -1.35 -16.47
CA TRP A 69 7.39 -0.50 -16.00
C TRP A 69 8.61 -0.67 -16.92
N ARG A 70 9.47 0.34 -16.91
CA ARG A 70 10.70 0.31 -17.67
C ARG A 70 11.84 -0.15 -16.79
N ASP A 71 12.49 -1.24 -17.18
CA ASP A 71 13.69 -1.71 -16.50
C ASP A 71 14.82 -0.69 -16.72
N PRO A 72 15.36 -0.06 -15.66
CA PRO A 72 16.41 0.93 -15.79
C PRO A 72 17.73 0.36 -16.30
N LYS A 73 17.97 -0.93 -16.16
CA LYS A 73 19.19 -1.59 -16.63
C LYS A 73 19.14 -1.89 -18.12
N SER A 74 18.05 -2.44 -18.61
CA SER A 74 17.92 -2.85 -20.01
C SER A 74 17.21 -1.82 -20.88
N GLY A 75 16.47 -0.88 -20.31
CA GLY A 75 15.61 0.06 -21.01
C GLY A 75 14.35 -0.58 -21.60
N LYS A 76 14.13 -1.88 -21.35
CA LYS A 76 12.97 -2.61 -21.87
C LYS A 76 11.74 -2.35 -21.03
N VAL A 77 10.58 -2.33 -21.66
CA VAL A 77 9.29 -2.31 -20.98
C VAL A 77 8.96 -3.73 -20.52
N VAL A 78 8.66 -3.86 -19.24
CA VAL A 78 8.26 -5.11 -18.62
C VAL A 78 6.77 -5.04 -18.32
N HIS A 79 6.05 -6.05 -18.80
CA HIS A 79 4.64 -6.27 -18.44
C HIS A 79 4.59 -7.31 -17.34
N GLU A 80 3.98 -6.97 -16.22
CA GLU A 80 3.83 -7.95 -15.16
C GLU A 80 2.47 -7.85 -14.48
N PRO A 81 1.84 -9.00 -14.20
CA PRO A 81 0.67 -9.02 -13.36
C PRO A 81 1.04 -8.55 -11.95
N SER A 82 0.12 -7.90 -11.28
CA SER A 82 0.32 -7.38 -9.93
C SER A 82 -0.89 -7.63 -9.05
N LYS A 83 -0.65 -7.61 -7.75
CA LYS A 83 -1.69 -7.52 -6.74
C LYS A 83 -1.65 -6.11 -6.14
N ILE A 84 -2.79 -5.52 -5.94
CA ILE A 84 -2.92 -4.20 -5.31
C ILE A 84 -3.65 -4.38 -4.00
N LEU A 85 -2.99 -4.02 -2.90
CA LEU A 85 -3.55 -4.04 -1.56
C LEU A 85 -4.02 -2.64 -1.20
N LEU A 86 -5.28 -2.51 -0.83
CA LEU A 86 -5.87 -1.28 -0.32
C LEU A 86 -6.14 -1.43 1.18
N VAL A 87 -5.62 -0.49 1.96
CA VAL A 87 -5.85 -0.40 3.41
C VAL A 87 -6.25 1.04 3.74
N ALA A 88 -7.23 1.21 4.60
CA ALA A 88 -7.52 2.48 5.22
C ALA A 88 -7.43 2.34 6.74
N ALA A 89 -6.66 3.19 7.38
CA ALA A 89 -6.43 3.12 8.82
C ALA A 89 -6.17 4.51 9.40
N LYS A 90 -6.32 4.62 10.72
CA LYS A 90 -6.00 5.86 11.43
C LYS A 90 -4.52 6.19 11.30
N PRO A 91 -4.15 7.47 11.12
CA PRO A 91 -2.76 7.88 11.07
C PRO A 91 -2.04 7.52 12.38
N SER A 92 -0.91 6.81 12.27
CA SER A 92 -0.10 6.47 13.43
C SER A 92 1.28 5.94 13.02
N ALA A 93 2.23 5.96 13.94
CA ALA A 93 3.54 5.31 13.74
C ALA A 93 3.39 3.79 13.59
N VAL A 94 2.37 3.19 14.20
CA VAL A 94 2.05 1.76 14.06
C VAL A 94 1.66 1.42 12.62
N LEU A 95 0.87 2.27 11.96
CA LEU A 95 0.52 2.08 10.55
C LEU A 95 1.77 2.05 9.66
N THR A 96 2.69 2.99 9.86
CA THR A 96 3.95 3.03 9.13
C THR A 96 4.74 1.73 9.29
N SER A 97 4.86 1.24 10.51
CA SER A 97 5.53 -0.03 10.79
C SER A 97 4.84 -1.24 10.16
N LYS A 98 3.51 -1.26 10.17
CA LYS A 98 2.72 -2.32 9.54
C LYS A 98 2.92 -2.36 8.02
N LEU A 99 2.86 -1.22 7.38
CA LEU A 99 3.11 -1.12 5.93
C LEU A 99 4.51 -1.61 5.59
N GLN A 100 5.51 -1.17 6.33
CA GLN A 100 6.90 -1.58 6.12
C GLN A 100 7.07 -3.09 6.34
N THR A 101 6.45 -3.66 7.35
CA THR A 101 6.49 -5.10 7.62
C THR A 101 5.98 -5.93 6.45
N VAL A 102 4.84 -5.54 5.87
CA VAL A 102 4.26 -6.25 4.72
C VAL A 102 5.15 -6.13 3.49
N MET A 103 5.65 -4.93 3.21
CA MET A 103 6.53 -4.68 2.07
C MET A 103 7.83 -5.49 2.16
N ASP A 104 8.47 -5.47 3.32
CA ASP A 104 9.74 -6.19 3.54
C ASP A 104 9.55 -7.70 3.48
N ALA A 105 8.46 -8.22 4.05
CA ALA A 105 8.13 -9.64 4.00
C ALA A 105 7.94 -10.14 2.57
N TYR A 106 7.25 -9.37 1.73
CA TYR A 106 7.07 -9.73 0.33
C TYR A 106 8.38 -9.72 -0.45
N LYS A 107 9.18 -8.68 -0.29
CA LYS A 107 10.50 -8.57 -0.94
C LYS A 107 11.41 -9.74 -0.57
N THR A 108 11.44 -10.10 0.70
CA THR A 108 12.28 -11.21 1.19
C THR A 108 11.77 -12.56 0.70
N ARG A 109 10.46 -12.82 0.81
CA ARG A 109 9.89 -14.12 0.45
C ARG A 109 9.95 -14.40 -1.04
N PHE A 110 9.71 -13.42 -1.88
CA PHE A 110 9.59 -13.58 -3.33
C PHE A 110 10.72 -12.93 -4.12
N HIS A 111 11.81 -12.57 -3.46
CA HIS A 111 13.00 -11.97 -4.08
C HIS A 111 12.69 -10.75 -4.96
N GLN A 112 11.79 -9.90 -4.49
CA GLN A 112 11.40 -8.68 -5.19
C GLN A 112 12.31 -7.51 -4.81
N GLN A 113 12.67 -6.68 -5.77
CA GLN A 113 13.50 -5.49 -5.53
C GLN A 113 12.73 -4.40 -4.78
N SER A 114 11.44 -4.28 -5.05
CA SER A 114 10.61 -3.24 -4.46
C SER A 114 9.14 -3.65 -4.39
N VAL A 115 8.42 -3.00 -3.50
CA VAL A 115 6.95 -2.94 -3.48
C VAL A 115 6.57 -1.48 -3.60
N GLY A 116 5.77 -1.12 -4.58
CA GLY A 116 5.28 0.24 -4.72
C GLY A 116 4.31 0.58 -3.60
N VAL A 117 4.31 1.83 -3.16
CA VAL A 117 3.36 2.32 -2.15
C VAL A 117 2.93 3.74 -2.46
N ILE A 118 1.63 3.98 -2.36
CA ILE A 118 1.03 5.30 -2.42
C ILE A 118 0.22 5.48 -1.15
N THR A 119 0.42 6.62 -0.48
CA THR A 119 -0.36 6.98 0.71
C THR A 119 -0.98 8.35 0.53
N ARG A 120 -2.18 8.54 1.08
CA ARG A 120 -2.86 9.83 1.10
C ARG A 120 -3.82 9.93 2.27
N GLU A 121 -4.09 11.17 2.69
CA GLU A 121 -5.15 11.44 3.64
C GLU A 121 -6.50 11.38 2.95
N VAL A 122 -7.45 10.69 3.57
CA VAL A 122 -8.81 10.53 3.08
C VAL A 122 -9.82 10.68 4.21
N CYS A 123 -11.07 10.91 3.83
CA CYS A 123 -12.21 10.72 4.71
C CYS A 123 -12.79 9.34 4.45
N ALA A 124 -12.91 8.51 5.47
CA ALA A 124 -13.41 7.14 5.35
C ALA A 124 -14.26 6.73 6.55
N ALA A 125 -15.19 5.83 6.32
CA ALA A 125 -16.04 5.21 7.32
C ALA A 125 -16.18 3.70 7.02
N PHE A 126 -16.12 2.88 8.06
CA PHE A 126 -16.30 1.43 7.99
C PHE A 126 -17.15 0.94 9.16
#